data_f1d30dca081a45e31474bf1c1edfc75b
#
_entry.id   f1d30dca081a45e31474bf1c1edfc75b
#
_cell.length_a   1.000
_cell.length_b   1.000
_cell.length_c   1.000
_cell.angle_alpha   90.00
_cell.angle_beta   90.00
_cell.angle_gamma   90.00
#
_symmetry.space_group_name_H-M   'P 1'
#
loop_
_entity.id
_entity.type
_entity.pdbx_description
1 polymer ?
#
loop_
_entity_poly.entity_id
_entity_poly.type
_entity_poly.pdbx_seq_one_letter_code
_entity_poly.pdbx_strand_id
1 'polypeptide(L)'
;MHNMSDRLVAVVDDDDAVRDSLCFLLEIAGYTVAAYASAAQFLQEAPLRELACLVVDQHMPDLTGLQLVARLRGDGVGLPVALITGSPSADVLRLARELSVAKVLEKPLDDDQLLEFIATVDD
;
A
#
# COMPACT_ATOMS: atom_id res chain seq x y z
N MET A 1 16.53 -13.14 -13.62
CA MET A 1 16.17 -13.76 -12.35
C MET A 1 15.82 -12.69 -11.35
N HIS A 2 14.72 -12.84 -10.66
CA HIS A 2 14.26 -11.87 -9.71
C HIS A 2 14.83 -12.15 -8.32
N ASN A 3 15.38 -11.10 -7.73
CA ASN A 3 15.88 -11.17 -6.36
C ASN A 3 14.86 -10.45 -5.47
N MET A 4 14.44 -11.06 -4.38
CA MET A 4 13.45 -10.45 -3.48
C MET A 4 13.92 -9.09 -2.95
N SER A 5 15.24 -8.91 -2.76
CA SER A 5 15.77 -7.63 -2.30
C SER A 5 15.57 -6.50 -3.31
N ASP A 6 15.30 -6.85 -4.58
CA ASP A 6 15.04 -5.85 -5.61
C ASP A 6 13.58 -5.44 -5.68
N ARG A 7 12.70 -6.10 -4.93
CA ARG A 7 11.28 -5.78 -4.91
C ARG A 7 11.05 -4.50 -4.13
N LEU A 8 10.47 -3.52 -4.79
CA LEU A 8 10.20 -2.23 -4.18
C LEU A 8 8.75 -2.15 -3.74
N VAL A 9 8.55 -1.98 -2.45
CA VAL A 9 7.23 -1.84 -1.85
C VAL A 9 7.03 -0.40 -1.44
N ALA A 10 5.93 0.22 -1.87
CA ALA A 10 5.61 1.59 -1.46
C ALA A 10 4.72 1.54 -0.23
N VAL A 11 5.01 2.41 0.74
CA VAL A 11 4.20 2.59 1.95
C VAL A 11 3.77 4.05 2.00
N VAL A 12 2.46 4.29 2.07
CA VAL A 12 1.91 5.64 2.19
C VAL A 12 1.08 5.72 3.46
N ASP A 13 1.52 6.52 4.41
CA ASP A 13 0.84 6.71 5.70
C ASP A 13 1.29 8.04 6.27
N ASP A 14 0.37 8.87 6.73
CA ASP A 14 0.69 10.17 7.29
C ASP A 14 1.20 10.11 8.73
N ASP A 15 0.99 8.99 9.42
CA ASP A 15 1.50 8.79 10.78
C ASP A 15 2.95 8.31 10.73
N ASP A 16 3.88 9.13 11.23
CA ASP A 16 5.31 8.84 11.17
C ASP A 16 5.65 7.52 11.87
N ALA A 17 5.09 7.29 13.05
CA ALA A 17 5.39 6.08 13.83
C ALA A 17 4.90 4.82 13.12
N VAL A 18 3.70 4.86 12.56
CA VAL A 18 3.15 3.74 11.81
C VAL A 18 3.98 3.48 10.56
N ARG A 19 4.30 4.54 9.84
CA ARG A 19 5.11 4.42 8.61
C ARG A 19 6.47 3.81 8.90
N ASP A 20 7.13 4.27 9.97
CA ASP A 20 8.43 3.75 10.36
C ASP A 20 8.36 2.27 10.76
N SER A 21 7.31 1.88 11.49
CA SER A 21 7.11 0.50 11.89
C SER A 21 6.88 -0.42 10.69
N LEU A 22 6.09 0.03 9.72
CA LEU A 22 5.84 -0.74 8.51
C LEU A 22 7.12 -0.91 7.70
N CYS A 23 7.89 0.16 7.55
CA CYS A 23 9.15 0.10 6.81
C CYS A 23 10.12 -0.87 7.47
N PHE A 24 10.22 -0.83 8.79
CA PHE A 24 11.11 -1.71 9.54
C PHE A 24 10.73 -3.18 9.34
N LEU A 25 9.44 -3.48 9.48
CA LEU A 25 8.94 -4.84 9.29
C LEU A 25 9.27 -5.37 7.89
N LEU A 26 9.01 -4.56 6.87
CA LEU A 26 9.22 -4.97 5.49
C LEU A 26 10.71 -5.12 5.14
N GLU A 27 11.54 -4.22 5.67
CA GLU A 27 12.97 -4.30 5.44
C GLU A 27 13.59 -5.54 6.09
N ILE A 28 13.14 -5.88 7.29
CA ILE A 28 13.58 -7.11 7.96
C ILE A 28 13.17 -8.33 7.14
N ALA A 29 12.00 -8.27 6.49
CA ALA A 29 11.54 -9.38 5.66
C ALA A 29 12.27 -9.47 4.31
N GLY A 30 13.16 -8.53 4.01
CA GLY A 30 14.00 -8.59 2.82
C GLY A 30 13.55 -7.71 1.66
N TYR A 31 12.57 -6.84 1.87
CA TYR A 31 12.08 -5.95 0.82
C TYR A 31 12.77 -4.59 0.85
N THR A 32 12.83 -3.95 -0.30
CA THR A 32 13.23 -2.54 -0.40
C THR A 32 11.96 -1.71 -0.29
N VAL A 33 11.99 -0.66 0.52
CA VAL A 33 10.80 0.12 0.83
C VAL A 33 10.99 1.58 0.44
N ALA A 34 9.98 2.15 -0.23
CA ALA A 34 9.90 3.58 -0.48
C ALA A 34 8.70 4.10 0.29
N ALA A 35 8.94 5.06 1.19
CA ALA A 35 7.90 5.55 2.10
C ALA A 35 7.52 6.98 1.79
N TYR A 36 6.23 7.27 1.89
CA TYR A 36 5.67 8.58 1.59
C TYR A 36 4.70 9.00 2.69
N ALA A 37 4.74 10.27 3.05
CA ALA A 37 3.93 10.80 4.14
C ALA A 37 2.53 11.24 3.69
N SER A 38 2.28 11.31 2.39
CA SER A 38 1.01 11.74 1.84
C SER A 38 0.77 11.15 0.46
N ALA A 39 -0.48 11.14 0.03
CA ALA A 39 -0.84 10.72 -1.32
C ALA A 39 -0.21 11.65 -2.37
N ALA A 40 -0.18 12.96 -2.08
CA ALA A 40 0.41 13.93 -2.99
C ALA A 40 1.90 13.65 -3.23
N GLN A 41 2.64 13.36 -2.17
CA GLN A 41 4.04 13.03 -2.28
C GLN A 41 4.24 11.76 -3.11
N PHE A 42 3.43 10.76 -2.84
CA PHE A 42 3.47 9.50 -3.61
C PHE A 42 3.24 9.75 -5.10
N LEU A 43 2.20 10.52 -5.42
CA LEU A 43 1.87 10.79 -6.83
C LEU A 43 2.97 11.56 -7.55
N GLN A 44 3.69 12.43 -6.84
CA GLN A 44 4.77 13.22 -7.43
C GLN A 44 6.07 12.46 -7.58
N GLU A 45 6.38 11.58 -6.64
CA GLU A 45 7.73 11.03 -6.50
C GLU A 45 7.85 9.53 -6.77
N ALA A 46 6.76 8.78 -6.68
CA ALA A 46 6.85 7.33 -6.72
C ALA A 46 7.22 6.82 -8.12
N PRO A 47 8.20 5.90 -8.19
CA PRO A 47 8.58 5.29 -9.46
C PRO A 47 7.61 4.15 -9.80
N LEU A 48 6.43 4.50 -10.30
CA LEU A 48 5.29 3.58 -10.45
C LEU A 48 5.64 2.29 -11.19
N ARG A 49 6.52 2.37 -12.20
CA ARG A 49 6.88 1.19 -13.00
C ARG A 49 7.78 0.22 -12.26
N GLU A 50 8.44 0.70 -11.21
CA GLU A 50 9.38 -0.11 -10.43
C GLU A 50 8.73 -0.74 -9.21
N LEU A 51 7.49 -0.33 -8.87
CA LEU A 51 6.82 -0.80 -7.67
C LEU A 51 6.22 -2.17 -7.89
N ALA A 52 6.42 -3.06 -6.91
CA ALA A 52 5.76 -4.36 -6.88
C ALA A 52 4.35 -4.24 -6.32
N CYS A 53 4.17 -3.39 -5.32
CA CYS A 53 2.86 -3.18 -4.69
C CYS A 53 2.86 -1.91 -3.85
N LEU A 54 1.65 -1.53 -3.41
CA LEU A 54 1.42 -0.35 -2.58
C LEU A 54 0.69 -0.77 -1.31
N VAL A 55 1.19 -0.32 -0.17
CA VAL A 55 0.51 -0.44 1.13
C VAL A 55 0.10 0.97 1.53
N VAL A 56 -1.19 1.23 1.65
CA VAL A 56 -1.69 2.59 1.89
C VAL A 56 -2.75 2.62 2.97
N ASP A 57 -2.65 3.61 3.86
CA ASP A 57 -3.67 3.85 4.88
C ASP A 57 -4.87 4.56 4.27
N GLN A 58 -6.08 4.19 4.69
CA GLN A 58 -7.30 4.83 4.18
C GLN A 58 -7.44 6.25 4.69
N HIS A 59 -7.02 6.51 5.94
CA HIS A 59 -7.27 7.78 6.59
C HIS A 59 -6.06 8.69 6.50
N MET A 60 -6.05 9.57 5.50
CA MET A 60 -5.00 10.56 5.29
C MET A 60 -5.65 11.92 5.02
N PRO A 61 -4.97 13.03 5.39
CA PRO A 61 -5.62 14.35 5.31
C PRO A 61 -5.81 14.90 3.89
N ASP A 62 -4.94 14.53 2.94
CA ASP A 62 -5.03 15.09 1.59
C ASP A 62 -5.96 14.28 0.68
N LEU A 63 -5.73 12.98 0.57
CA LEU A 63 -6.60 12.06 -0.15
C LEU A 63 -6.75 10.80 0.70
N THR A 64 -7.92 10.16 0.64
CA THR A 64 -8.05 8.85 1.27
C THR A 64 -7.26 7.83 0.45
N GLY A 65 -6.98 6.68 1.06
CA GLY A 65 -6.31 5.60 0.33
C GLY A 65 -7.10 5.19 -0.91
N LEU A 66 -8.41 5.06 -0.80
CA LEU A 66 -9.25 4.70 -1.95
C LEU A 66 -9.25 5.78 -3.03
N GLN A 67 -9.20 7.07 -2.65
CA GLN A 67 -9.08 8.14 -3.63
C GLN A 67 -7.77 8.08 -4.38
N LEU A 68 -6.69 7.75 -3.68
CA LEU A 68 -5.39 7.55 -4.32
C LEU A 68 -5.45 6.38 -5.31
N VAL A 69 -6.04 5.27 -4.90
CA VAL A 69 -6.17 4.10 -5.78
C VAL A 69 -7.02 4.43 -7.00
N ALA A 70 -8.13 5.17 -6.80
CA ALA A 70 -8.98 5.59 -7.92
C ALA A 70 -8.18 6.40 -8.93
N ARG A 71 -7.30 7.30 -8.45
CA ARG A 71 -6.44 8.09 -9.31
C ARG A 71 -5.50 7.21 -10.11
N LEU A 72 -4.88 6.22 -9.46
CA LEU A 72 -3.98 5.30 -10.13
C LEU A 72 -4.71 4.49 -11.21
N ARG A 73 -5.90 3.98 -10.90
CA ARG A 73 -6.69 3.19 -11.86
C ARG A 73 -7.12 4.05 -13.04
N GLY A 74 -7.48 5.31 -12.78
CA GLY A 74 -7.83 6.25 -13.84
C GLY A 74 -6.68 6.53 -14.80
N ASP A 75 -5.46 6.43 -14.31
CA ASP A 75 -4.24 6.61 -15.10
C ASP A 75 -3.74 5.29 -15.72
N GLY A 76 -4.51 4.22 -15.60
CA GLY A 76 -4.15 2.93 -16.18
C GLY A 76 -3.13 2.14 -15.37
N VAL A 77 -2.88 2.53 -14.13
CA VAL A 77 -1.91 1.87 -13.27
C VAL A 77 -2.60 0.75 -12.47
N GLY A 78 -2.26 -0.50 -12.77
CA GLY A 78 -2.85 -1.69 -12.13
C GLY A 78 -2.06 -2.24 -10.96
N LEU A 79 -1.32 -1.39 -10.27
CA LEU A 79 -0.48 -1.78 -9.15
C LEU A 79 -1.28 -2.51 -8.06
N PRO A 80 -0.82 -3.68 -7.58
CA PRO A 80 -1.48 -4.35 -6.47
C PRO A 80 -1.46 -3.49 -5.22
N VAL A 81 -2.61 -3.39 -4.53
CA VAL A 81 -2.76 -2.51 -3.37
C VAL A 81 -3.30 -3.28 -2.17
N ALA A 82 -2.68 -3.09 -1.02
CA ALA A 82 -3.27 -3.42 0.28
C ALA A 82 -3.71 -2.13 0.95
N LEU A 83 -4.99 -2.02 1.26
CA LEU A 83 -5.56 -0.88 1.95
C LEU A 83 -5.67 -1.20 3.44
N ILE A 84 -5.15 -0.31 4.29
CA ILE A 84 -5.23 -0.49 5.74
C ILE A 84 -6.27 0.49 6.29
N THR A 85 -7.22 -0.02 7.07
CA THR A 85 -8.27 0.82 7.64
C THR A 85 -8.72 0.30 9.01
N GLY A 86 -9.08 1.23 9.91
CA GLY A 86 -9.67 0.88 11.19
C GLY A 86 -11.18 0.68 11.12
N SER A 87 -11.79 1.06 10.00
CA SER A 87 -13.25 1.03 9.83
C SER A 87 -13.61 0.48 8.45
N PRO A 88 -13.51 -0.83 8.25
CA PRO A 88 -13.84 -1.44 6.96
C PRO A 88 -15.36 -1.53 6.79
N SER A 89 -16.01 -0.39 6.52
CA SER A 89 -17.45 -0.33 6.28
C SER A 89 -17.82 -1.04 4.98
N ALA A 90 -19.12 -1.30 4.82
CA ALA A 90 -19.62 -1.92 3.59
C ALA A 90 -19.26 -1.08 2.36
N ASP A 91 -19.31 0.26 2.49
CA ASP A 91 -18.95 1.16 1.40
C ASP A 91 -17.47 1.07 1.05
N VAL A 92 -16.60 1.04 2.06
CA VAL A 92 -15.16 0.91 1.83
C VAL A 92 -14.86 -0.42 1.13
N LEU A 93 -15.46 -1.51 1.59
CA LEU A 93 -15.23 -2.82 0.99
C LEU A 93 -15.74 -2.88 -0.45
N ARG A 94 -16.88 -2.25 -0.74
CA ARG A 94 -17.45 -2.20 -2.08
C ARG A 94 -16.55 -1.41 -3.02
N LEU A 95 -16.12 -0.21 -2.60
CA LEU A 95 -15.24 0.61 -3.41
C LEU A 95 -13.88 -0.05 -3.63
N ALA A 96 -13.34 -0.70 -2.61
CA ALA A 96 -12.07 -1.42 -2.74
C ALA A 96 -12.19 -2.50 -3.80
N ARG A 97 -13.31 -3.22 -3.83
CA ARG A 97 -13.54 -4.25 -4.85
C ARG A 97 -13.65 -3.65 -6.23
N GLU A 98 -14.41 -2.56 -6.37
CA GLU A 98 -14.57 -1.88 -7.65
C GLU A 98 -13.25 -1.35 -8.20
N LEU A 99 -12.33 -0.96 -7.32
CA LEU A 99 -11.02 -0.44 -7.70
C LEU A 99 -9.95 -1.53 -7.76
N SER A 100 -10.34 -2.78 -7.64
CA SER A 100 -9.43 -3.92 -7.70
C SER A 100 -8.32 -3.85 -6.65
N VAL A 101 -8.67 -3.39 -5.44
CA VAL A 101 -7.76 -3.45 -4.29
C VAL A 101 -7.58 -4.93 -3.94
N ALA A 102 -6.33 -5.37 -3.86
CA ALA A 102 -6.04 -6.79 -3.66
C ALA A 102 -6.38 -7.28 -2.25
N LYS A 103 -6.23 -6.41 -1.26
CA LYS A 103 -6.47 -6.80 0.13
C LYS A 103 -6.88 -5.59 0.95
N VAL A 104 -7.86 -5.76 1.83
CA VAL A 104 -8.21 -4.76 2.85
C VAL A 104 -7.82 -5.35 4.19
N LEU A 105 -6.93 -4.67 4.90
CA LEU A 105 -6.42 -5.11 6.18
C LEU A 105 -6.96 -4.21 7.28
N GLU A 106 -7.56 -4.80 8.30
CA GLU A 106 -8.16 -4.06 9.40
C GLU A 106 -7.13 -3.78 10.49
N LYS A 107 -7.19 -2.58 11.07
CA LYS A 107 -6.37 -2.23 12.23
C LYS A 107 -6.97 -2.84 13.50
N PRO A 108 -6.18 -3.30 14.45
CA PRO A 108 -4.71 -3.28 14.47
C PRO A 108 -4.14 -4.26 13.44
N LEU A 109 -3.10 -3.81 12.73
CA LEU A 109 -2.55 -4.57 11.62
C LEU A 109 -1.88 -5.86 12.10
N ASP A 110 -2.19 -6.95 11.42
CA ASP A 110 -1.53 -8.23 11.63
C ASP A 110 -0.35 -8.31 10.66
N ASP A 111 0.85 -8.36 11.21
CA ASP A 111 2.08 -8.39 10.40
C ASP A 111 2.07 -9.56 9.42
N ASP A 112 1.57 -10.71 9.84
CA ASP A 112 1.55 -11.90 8.99
C ASP A 112 0.65 -11.71 7.78
N GLN A 113 -0.49 -11.05 7.96
CA GLN A 113 -1.39 -10.78 6.83
C GLN A 113 -0.76 -9.85 5.81
N LEU A 114 -0.02 -8.84 6.28
CA LEU A 114 0.68 -7.94 5.39
C LEU A 114 1.77 -8.66 4.62
N LEU A 115 2.59 -9.44 5.30
CA LEU A 115 3.68 -10.18 4.67
C LEU A 115 3.15 -11.21 3.68
N GLU A 116 2.03 -11.86 3.99
CA GLU A 116 1.36 -12.79 3.09
C GLU A 116 0.92 -12.09 1.80
N PHE A 117 0.32 -10.91 1.94
CA PHE A 117 -0.10 -10.13 0.78
C PHE A 117 1.10 -9.87 -0.15
N ILE A 118 2.20 -9.38 0.42
CA ILE A 118 3.36 -9.02 -0.38
C ILE A 118 3.97 -10.25 -1.04
N ALA A 119 4.04 -11.37 -0.32
CA ALA A 119 4.54 -12.62 -0.87
C ALA A 119 3.68 -13.10 -2.05
N THR A 120 2.37 -12.89 -1.99
CA THR A 120 1.44 -13.27 -3.05
C THR A 120 1.71 -12.47 -4.33
N VAL A 121 1.92 -11.16 -4.22
CA VAL A 121 2.18 -10.33 -5.39
C VAL A 121 3.60 -10.51 -5.93
N ASP A 122 4.46 -11.11 -5.14
CA ASP A 122 5.84 -11.36 -5.50
C ASP A 122 5.97 -12.55 -6.46
N ASP A 123 4.95 -13.35 -6.53
CA ASP A 123 4.91 -14.46 -7.48
C ASP A 123 4.57 -13.96 -8.90
#